data_05541e335bb52acd7380835a58bd2435
#
_entry.id   05541e335bb52acd7380835a58bd2435
#
_cell.length_a   1.000
_cell.length_b   1.000
_cell.length_c   1.000
_cell.angle_alpha   90.00
_cell.angle_beta   90.00
_cell.angle_gamma   90.00
#
_symmetry.space_group_name_H-M   'P 1'
#
loop_
_entity.id
_entity.type
_entity.pdbx_description
1 polymer ?
#
loop_
_entity_poly.entity_id
_entity_poly.type
_entity_poly.pdbx_seq_one_letter_code
_entity_poly.pdbx_strand_id
1 'polypeptide(L)'
;MKQFGTTVAILIVLSFNLLLGSEVPKANINQFRNEIEPVLKAVCVGCHGPDKQKAKFRVDTLNPDLLTGKDVSWWLEIFDVISNGEMPPEDAKIKLADNEKARIIDWLSKEIQVASQVRRSEKEHTSFRRMTRYEYKYAIQDLLNLPHDLSRDLPPEAASEDGLKNSSEMLQMTVTQLQQYRQLARKALALATIRGEQPRPVY
;
A
#
# COMPACT_ATOMS: atom_id res chain seq x y z
N MET A 1 -10.68 53.58 -21.24
CA MET A 1 -11.60 52.63 -20.59
C MET A 1 -11.72 51.29 -21.38
N LYS A 2 -10.68 50.75 -22.01
CA LYS A 2 -10.75 49.49 -22.81
C LYS A 2 -9.81 48.37 -22.32
N GLN A 3 -9.03 48.58 -21.26
CA GLN A 3 -8.09 47.57 -20.73
C GLN A 3 -8.59 46.76 -19.52
N PHE A 4 -9.66 47.17 -18.86
CA PHE A 4 -10.21 46.46 -17.68
C PHE A 4 -11.03 45.20 -18.04
N GLY A 5 -11.57 45.11 -19.25
CA GLY A 5 -12.40 43.97 -19.66
C GLY A 5 -11.63 42.70 -19.99
N THR A 6 -10.41 42.84 -20.48
CA THR A 6 -9.58 41.69 -20.92
C THR A 6 -8.93 40.93 -19.77
N THR A 7 -8.58 41.63 -18.70
CA THR A 7 -7.95 41.02 -17.50
C THR A 7 -8.95 40.21 -16.66
N VAL A 8 -10.20 40.67 -16.57
CA VAL A 8 -11.27 39.93 -15.87
C VAL A 8 -11.66 38.66 -16.60
N ALA A 9 -11.72 38.69 -17.94
CA ALA A 9 -12.02 37.50 -18.75
C ALA A 9 -10.94 36.42 -18.64
N ILE A 10 -9.66 36.78 -18.58
CA ILE A 10 -8.54 35.84 -18.41
C ILE A 10 -8.55 35.19 -17.01
N LEU A 11 -8.90 35.95 -15.97
CA LEU A 11 -9.03 35.43 -14.59
C LEU A 11 -10.19 34.44 -14.45
N ILE A 12 -11.31 34.68 -15.15
CA ILE A 12 -12.47 33.77 -15.13
C ILE A 12 -12.16 32.46 -15.88
N VAL A 13 -11.42 32.51 -16.97
CA VAL A 13 -11.01 31.32 -17.72
C VAL A 13 -9.98 30.48 -16.94
N LEU A 14 -9.07 31.11 -16.20
CA LEU A 14 -8.12 30.41 -15.34
C LEU A 14 -8.78 29.76 -14.10
N SER A 15 -9.81 30.38 -13.54
CA SER A 15 -10.53 29.80 -12.41
C SER A 15 -11.46 28.64 -12.80
N PHE A 16 -11.90 28.56 -14.05
CA PHE A 16 -12.77 27.47 -14.53
C PHE A 16 -11.99 26.16 -14.74
N ASN A 17 -10.69 26.22 -15.02
CA ASN A 17 -9.85 25.02 -15.15
C ASN A 17 -9.45 24.35 -13.83
N LEU A 18 -9.67 24.99 -12.69
CA LEU A 18 -9.40 24.42 -11.36
C LEU A 18 -10.57 23.55 -10.82
N LEU A 19 -11.69 23.49 -11.53
CA LEU A 19 -12.90 22.73 -11.17
C LEU A 19 -13.04 21.40 -11.91
N LEU A 20 -12.02 20.97 -12.67
CA LEU A 20 -11.94 19.61 -13.17
C LEU A 20 -11.55 18.71 -11.99
N GLY A 21 -12.53 18.35 -11.19
CA GLY A 21 -12.38 17.33 -10.16
C GLY A 21 -11.76 16.09 -10.77
N SER A 22 -10.72 15.56 -10.18
CA SER A 22 -10.13 14.30 -10.59
C SER A 22 -11.25 13.24 -10.60
N GLU A 23 -11.52 12.69 -11.77
CA GLU A 23 -12.52 11.62 -11.89
C GLU A 23 -12.10 10.47 -10.97
N VAL A 24 -13.04 10.01 -10.15
CA VAL A 24 -12.76 8.88 -9.25
C VAL A 24 -12.38 7.68 -10.11
N PRO A 25 -11.22 7.06 -9.88
CA PRO A 25 -10.78 5.92 -10.66
C PRO A 25 -11.82 4.80 -10.61
N LYS A 26 -12.09 4.19 -11.76
CA LYS A 26 -13.04 3.07 -11.90
C LYS A 26 -12.29 1.82 -12.35
N ALA A 27 -12.76 0.66 -11.89
CA ALA A 27 -12.24 -0.62 -12.36
C ALA A 27 -12.44 -0.79 -13.88
N ASN A 28 -11.43 -1.28 -14.58
CA ASN A 28 -11.49 -1.49 -16.03
C ASN A 28 -12.15 -2.84 -16.38
N ILE A 29 -13.43 -2.97 -16.05
CA ILE A 29 -14.22 -4.18 -16.28
C ILE A 29 -14.35 -4.52 -17.76
N ASN A 30 -14.35 -3.52 -18.64
CA ASN A 30 -14.43 -3.76 -20.08
C ASN A 30 -13.18 -4.48 -20.61
N GLN A 31 -11.99 -4.07 -20.19
CA GLN A 31 -10.76 -4.76 -20.54
C GLN A 31 -10.76 -6.19 -19.97
N PHE A 32 -11.18 -6.36 -18.74
CA PHE A 32 -11.33 -7.69 -18.14
C PHE A 32 -12.16 -8.61 -19.01
N ARG A 33 -13.40 -8.21 -19.35
CA ARG A 33 -14.34 -9.03 -20.13
C ARG A 33 -13.85 -9.38 -21.53
N ASN A 34 -13.17 -8.44 -22.15
CA ASN A 34 -12.75 -8.59 -23.56
C ASN A 34 -11.42 -9.33 -23.71
N GLU A 35 -10.49 -9.15 -22.77
CA GLU A 35 -9.11 -9.60 -22.95
C GLU A 35 -8.67 -10.64 -21.90
N ILE A 36 -9.15 -10.55 -20.66
CA ILE A 36 -8.65 -11.36 -19.55
C ILE A 36 -9.56 -12.57 -19.28
N GLU A 37 -10.86 -12.35 -19.15
CA GLU A 37 -11.83 -13.38 -18.84
C GLU A 37 -11.82 -14.55 -19.85
N PRO A 38 -11.71 -14.33 -21.18
CA PRO A 38 -11.62 -15.43 -22.14
C PRO A 38 -10.39 -16.31 -21.92
N VAL A 39 -9.25 -15.71 -21.56
CA VAL A 39 -8.02 -16.45 -21.28
C VAL A 39 -8.15 -17.27 -19.99
N LEU A 40 -8.66 -16.66 -18.92
CA LEU A 40 -8.90 -17.36 -17.66
C LEU A 40 -9.87 -18.53 -17.85
N LYS A 41 -10.93 -18.36 -18.65
CA LYS A 41 -11.88 -19.43 -18.97
C LYS A 41 -11.21 -20.57 -19.75
N ALA A 42 -10.37 -20.26 -20.71
CA ALA A 42 -9.71 -21.26 -21.55
C ALA A 42 -8.63 -22.06 -20.79
N VAL A 43 -7.85 -21.38 -19.96
CA VAL A 43 -6.65 -21.97 -19.34
C VAL A 43 -6.90 -22.42 -17.90
N CYS A 44 -7.63 -21.67 -17.09
CA CYS A 44 -7.69 -21.86 -15.64
C CYS A 44 -8.91 -22.66 -15.18
N VAL A 45 -10.08 -22.46 -15.83
CA VAL A 45 -11.36 -23.08 -15.40
C VAL A 45 -11.34 -24.60 -15.41
N GLY A 46 -10.56 -25.22 -16.28
CA GLY A 46 -10.42 -26.68 -16.30
C GLY A 46 -9.91 -27.31 -15.00
N CYS A 47 -9.25 -26.52 -14.15
CA CYS A 47 -8.80 -26.94 -12.83
C CYS A 47 -9.42 -26.12 -11.68
N HIS A 48 -9.83 -24.90 -11.94
CA HIS A 48 -10.36 -23.93 -10.98
C HIS A 48 -11.75 -23.45 -11.42
N GLY A 49 -12.66 -24.35 -11.73
CA GLY A 49 -14.01 -24.07 -12.21
C GLY A 49 -15.09 -24.92 -11.52
N PRO A 50 -16.29 -25.01 -12.10
CA PRO A 50 -17.43 -25.70 -11.48
C PRO A 50 -17.20 -27.21 -11.32
N ASP A 51 -16.58 -27.85 -12.31
CA ASP A 51 -16.40 -29.31 -12.32
C ASP A 51 -15.19 -29.76 -11.47
N LYS A 52 -14.20 -28.91 -11.33
CA LYS A 52 -12.97 -29.18 -10.58
C LYS A 52 -12.48 -27.92 -9.86
N GLN A 53 -12.29 -28.05 -8.55
CA GLN A 53 -11.91 -26.95 -7.68
C GLN A 53 -10.61 -27.25 -6.94
N LYS A 54 -9.47 -27.29 -7.68
CA LYS A 54 -8.17 -27.43 -7.05
C LYS A 54 -7.95 -26.28 -6.06
N ALA A 55 -7.35 -26.57 -4.91
CA ALA A 55 -7.15 -25.64 -3.80
C ALA A 55 -8.47 -25.01 -3.26
N LYS A 56 -9.63 -25.63 -3.51
CA LYS A 56 -10.96 -25.10 -3.14
C LYS A 56 -11.23 -23.70 -3.72
N PHE A 57 -10.63 -23.41 -4.87
CA PHE A 57 -10.67 -22.12 -5.54
C PHE A 57 -11.39 -22.20 -6.88
N ARG A 58 -12.16 -21.16 -7.21
CA ARG A 58 -12.88 -21.01 -8.47
C ARG A 58 -12.58 -19.64 -9.07
N VAL A 59 -11.98 -19.65 -10.26
CA VAL A 59 -11.65 -18.41 -10.99
C VAL A 59 -12.86 -17.81 -11.71
N ASP A 60 -13.82 -18.64 -12.10
CA ASP A 60 -15.00 -18.22 -12.86
C ASP A 60 -16.07 -17.49 -12.03
N THR A 61 -15.95 -17.48 -10.71
CA THR A 61 -16.87 -16.78 -9.81
C THR A 61 -16.29 -15.49 -9.20
N LEU A 62 -15.06 -15.16 -9.52
CA LEU A 62 -14.42 -13.98 -8.96
C LEU A 62 -15.01 -12.69 -9.50
N ASN A 63 -15.22 -11.74 -8.60
CA ASN A 63 -15.56 -10.38 -8.99
C ASN A 63 -14.31 -9.64 -9.48
N PRO A 64 -14.25 -9.18 -10.75
CA PRO A 64 -13.12 -8.46 -11.28
C PRO A 64 -12.99 -7.00 -10.82
N ASP A 65 -13.95 -6.50 -10.03
CA ASP A 65 -13.86 -5.19 -9.43
C ASP A 65 -13.00 -5.23 -8.16
N LEU A 66 -11.75 -4.83 -8.28
CA LEU A 66 -10.82 -4.77 -7.15
C LEU A 66 -11.05 -3.55 -6.24
N LEU A 67 -11.84 -2.58 -6.67
CA LEU A 67 -12.17 -1.40 -5.86
C LEU A 67 -13.19 -1.72 -4.77
N THR A 68 -14.28 -2.37 -5.16
CA THR A 68 -15.44 -2.64 -4.29
C THR A 68 -15.66 -4.12 -4.02
N GLY A 69 -15.03 -4.99 -4.82
CA GLY A 69 -15.17 -6.44 -4.73
C GLY A 69 -14.54 -7.04 -3.47
N LYS A 70 -15.05 -8.22 -3.11
CA LYS A 70 -14.58 -8.98 -1.93
C LYS A 70 -13.41 -9.92 -2.24
N ASP A 71 -13.09 -10.11 -3.53
CA ASP A 71 -12.17 -11.15 -3.99
C ASP A 71 -10.75 -10.64 -4.24
N VAL A 72 -10.39 -9.49 -3.66
CA VAL A 72 -9.07 -8.85 -3.89
C VAL A 72 -7.93 -9.75 -3.48
N SER A 73 -8.05 -10.49 -2.38
CA SER A 73 -7.02 -11.43 -1.93
C SER A 73 -6.76 -12.53 -2.96
N TRP A 74 -7.82 -13.05 -3.60
CA TRP A 74 -7.67 -14.03 -4.67
C TRP A 74 -7.01 -13.44 -5.92
N TRP A 75 -7.30 -12.19 -6.25
CA TRP A 75 -6.63 -11.51 -7.37
C TRP A 75 -5.15 -11.24 -7.09
N LEU A 76 -4.76 -10.96 -5.86
CA LEU A 76 -3.36 -10.85 -5.45
C LEU A 76 -2.65 -12.20 -5.56
N GLU A 77 -3.28 -13.27 -5.11
CA GLU A 77 -2.75 -14.63 -5.24
C GLU A 77 -2.56 -15.04 -6.71
N ILE A 78 -3.57 -14.76 -7.57
CA ILE A 78 -3.46 -15.00 -9.02
C ILE A 78 -2.28 -14.22 -9.62
N PHE A 79 -2.11 -12.96 -9.23
CA PHE A 79 -1.00 -12.14 -9.69
C PHE A 79 0.35 -12.77 -9.32
N ASP A 80 0.50 -13.21 -8.08
CA ASP A 80 1.74 -13.82 -7.58
C ASP A 80 2.06 -15.12 -8.30
N VAL A 81 1.14 -16.08 -8.32
CA VAL A 81 1.39 -17.41 -8.91
C VAL A 81 1.61 -17.37 -10.43
N ILE A 82 0.95 -16.43 -11.14
CA ILE A 82 1.19 -16.23 -12.58
C ILE A 82 2.53 -15.53 -12.80
N SER A 83 2.86 -14.51 -12.02
CA SER A 83 4.12 -13.77 -12.14
C SER A 83 5.33 -14.67 -11.89
N ASN A 84 5.26 -15.50 -10.86
CA ASN A 84 6.31 -16.47 -10.50
C ASN A 84 6.38 -17.68 -11.43
N GLY A 85 5.38 -17.87 -12.31
CA GLY A 85 5.32 -19.01 -13.23
C GLY A 85 4.88 -20.32 -12.56
N GLU A 86 4.26 -20.26 -11.41
CA GLU A 86 3.73 -21.43 -10.69
C GLU A 86 2.42 -21.94 -11.33
N MET A 87 1.69 -21.05 -12.00
CA MET A 87 0.45 -21.38 -12.71
C MET A 87 0.48 -20.91 -14.18
N PRO A 88 0.01 -21.75 -15.10
CA PRO A 88 -0.36 -23.16 -14.98
C PRO A 88 0.85 -24.05 -14.63
N PRO A 89 0.67 -25.16 -13.87
CA PRO A 89 1.77 -26.05 -13.53
C PRO A 89 2.35 -26.72 -14.78
N GLU A 90 3.57 -27.26 -14.67
CA GLU A 90 4.30 -27.83 -15.81
C GLU A 90 3.55 -28.98 -16.50
N ASP A 91 2.78 -29.79 -15.77
CA ASP A 91 1.98 -30.89 -16.24
C ASP A 91 0.61 -30.52 -16.81
N ALA A 92 0.26 -29.21 -16.82
CA ALA A 92 -1.01 -28.74 -17.34
C ALA A 92 -1.14 -28.99 -18.85
N LYS A 93 -2.30 -29.50 -19.27
CA LYS A 93 -2.59 -29.79 -20.69
C LYS A 93 -2.65 -28.51 -21.54
N ILE A 94 -3.14 -27.42 -20.94
CA ILE A 94 -3.28 -26.12 -21.59
C ILE A 94 -2.28 -25.19 -20.92
N LYS A 95 -1.45 -24.54 -21.71
CA LYS A 95 -0.44 -23.60 -21.25
C LYS A 95 -0.91 -22.17 -21.50
N LEU A 96 -0.47 -21.28 -20.65
CA LEU A 96 -0.66 -19.86 -20.82
C LEU A 96 0.45 -19.33 -21.74
N ALA A 97 0.07 -18.71 -22.87
CA ALA A 97 1.05 -18.12 -23.76
C ALA A 97 1.68 -16.86 -23.14
N ASP A 98 2.93 -16.54 -23.50
CA ASP A 98 3.67 -15.42 -22.89
C ASP A 98 2.95 -14.07 -23.07
N ASN A 99 2.32 -13.86 -24.23
CA ASN A 99 1.54 -12.66 -24.48
C ASN A 99 0.24 -12.58 -23.66
N GLU A 100 -0.37 -13.73 -23.35
CA GLU A 100 -1.54 -13.82 -22.50
C GLU A 100 -1.16 -13.58 -21.03
N LYS A 101 -0.05 -14.20 -20.60
CA LYS A 101 0.55 -13.98 -19.29
C LYS A 101 0.84 -12.49 -19.08
N ALA A 102 1.50 -11.85 -20.02
CA ALA A 102 1.84 -10.44 -19.95
C ALA A 102 0.59 -9.56 -19.83
N ARG A 103 -0.48 -9.86 -20.58
CA ARG A 103 -1.75 -9.10 -20.50
C ARG A 103 -2.43 -9.23 -19.15
N ILE A 104 -2.47 -10.44 -18.59
CA ILE A 104 -3.05 -10.68 -17.26
C ILE A 104 -2.28 -9.91 -16.19
N ILE A 105 -0.94 -10.00 -16.21
CA ILE A 105 -0.07 -9.31 -15.25
C ILE A 105 -0.21 -7.80 -15.38
N ASP A 106 -0.22 -7.25 -16.59
CA ASP A 106 -0.36 -5.81 -16.83
C ASP A 106 -1.71 -5.29 -16.33
N TRP A 107 -2.80 -5.99 -16.64
CA TRP A 107 -4.14 -5.64 -16.17
C TRP A 107 -4.21 -5.70 -14.64
N LEU A 108 -3.80 -6.81 -14.01
CA LEU A 108 -3.82 -6.97 -12.55
C LEU A 108 -2.96 -5.92 -11.85
N SER A 109 -1.76 -5.65 -12.35
CA SER A 109 -0.86 -4.63 -11.79
C SER A 109 -1.52 -3.26 -11.75
N LYS A 110 -2.19 -2.85 -12.84
CA LYS A 110 -2.92 -1.58 -12.92
C LYS A 110 -4.10 -1.53 -11.97
N GLU A 111 -4.94 -2.56 -11.96
CA GLU A 111 -6.12 -2.61 -11.10
C GLU A 111 -5.74 -2.64 -9.60
N ILE A 112 -4.71 -3.40 -9.23
CA ILE A 112 -4.19 -3.43 -7.85
C ILE A 112 -3.67 -2.05 -7.44
N GLN A 113 -2.91 -1.38 -8.33
CA GLN A 113 -2.39 -0.04 -8.06
C GLN A 113 -3.51 0.97 -7.86
N VAL A 114 -4.50 0.98 -8.75
CA VAL A 114 -5.67 1.87 -8.67
C VAL A 114 -6.46 1.59 -7.39
N ALA A 115 -6.77 0.33 -7.09
CA ALA A 115 -7.48 -0.06 -5.88
C ALA A 115 -6.72 0.37 -4.60
N SER A 116 -5.40 0.23 -4.59
CA SER A 116 -4.55 0.66 -3.48
C SER A 116 -4.57 2.19 -3.30
N GLN A 117 -4.56 2.96 -4.39
CA GLN A 117 -4.65 4.42 -4.33
C GLN A 117 -6.00 4.89 -3.82
N VAL A 118 -7.11 4.33 -4.34
CA VAL A 118 -8.46 4.68 -3.91
C VAL A 118 -8.66 4.36 -2.43
N ARG A 119 -8.28 3.17 -1.98
CA ARG A 119 -8.40 2.78 -0.57
C ARG A 119 -7.59 3.68 0.36
N ARG A 120 -6.43 4.17 -0.09
CA ARG A 120 -5.62 5.12 0.68
C ARG A 120 -6.27 6.50 0.73
N SER A 121 -6.88 6.96 -0.36
CA SER A 121 -7.54 8.26 -0.41
C SER A 121 -8.86 8.30 0.36
N GLU A 122 -9.68 7.24 0.26
CA GLU A 122 -10.98 7.16 0.95
C GLU A 122 -10.85 7.03 2.48
N LYS A 123 -9.78 6.39 2.94
CA LYS A 123 -9.62 6.16 4.38
C LYS A 123 -8.94 7.31 5.12
N GLU A 124 -8.53 8.38 4.44
CA GLU A 124 -7.70 9.46 5.02
C GLU A 124 -6.56 8.91 5.92
N HIS A 125 -6.29 7.63 5.79
CA HIS A 125 -5.31 6.94 6.62
C HIS A 125 -3.96 6.94 5.91
N THR A 126 -3.17 7.91 6.23
CA THR A 126 -1.83 7.53 6.64
C THR A 126 -2.03 6.44 7.69
N SER A 127 -1.54 5.24 7.44
CA SER A 127 -1.63 4.18 8.45
C SER A 127 -0.92 4.70 9.71
N PHE A 128 -1.69 5.22 10.67
CA PHE A 128 -1.16 5.61 11.95
C PHE A 128 -0.73 4.35 12.66
N ARG A 129 0.52 3.99 12.46
CA ARG A 129 1.16 2.96 13.25
C ARG A 129 2.20 3.60 14.16
N ARG A 130 2.40 3.04 15.33
CA ARG A 130 3.55 3.41 16.12
C ARG A 130 4.84 3.00 15.41
N MET A 131 5.91 3.69 15.67
CA MET A 131 7.23 3.26 15.23
C MET A 131 7.58 1.93 15.90
N THR A 132 8.28 1.07 15.18
CA THR A 132 8.97 -0.05 15.79
C THR A 132 10.06 0.47 16.73
N ARG A 133 10.53 -0.37 17.63
CA ARG A 133 11.64 -0.04 18.53
C ARG A 133 12.90 0.41 17.77
N TYR A 134 13.19 -0.23 16.64
CA TYR A 134 14.32 0.12 15.79
C TYR A 134 14.13 1.46 15.07
N GLU A 135 12.96 1.69 14.49
CA GLU A 135 12.64 2.97 13.84
C GLU A 135 12.73 4.13 14.83
N TYR A 136 12.18 3.96 16.04
CA TYR A 136 12.26 4.97 17.09
C TYR A 136 13.70 5.24 17.54
N LYS A 137 14.52 4.17 17.72
CA LYS A 137 15.93 4.29 18.04
C LYS A 137 16.66 5.18 17.03
N TYR A 138 16.58 4.82 15.75
CA TYR A 138 17.27 5.55 14.70
C TYR A 138 16.74 6.97 14.53
N ALA A 139 15.43 7.17 14.59
CA ALA A 139 14.85 8.51 14.52
C ALA A 139 15.35 9.44 15.64
N ILE A 140 15.44 8.97 16.87
CA ILE A 140 15.96 9.76 17.99
C ILE A 140 17.47 10.00 17.86
N GLN A 141 18.23 9.00 17.44
CA GLN A 141 19.67 9.14 17.21
C GLN A 141 19.94 10.17 16.10
N ASP A 142 19.24 10.11 14.99
CA ASP A 142 19.42 11.04 13.87
C ASP A 142 18.97 12.46 14.19
N LEU A 143 17.81 12.61 14.84
CA LEU A 143 17.26 13.92 15.18
C LEU A 143 18.07 14.67 16.23
N LEU A 144 18.60 13.97 17.22
CA LEU A 144 19.23 14.57 18.40
C LEU A 144 20.75 14.31 18.46
N ASN A 145 21.30 13.64 17.46
CA ASN A 145 22.72 13.23 17.41
C ASN A 145 23.18 12.52 18.71
N LEU A 146 22.32 11.63 19.24
CA LEU A 146 22.59 10.90 20.47
C LEU A 146 23.19 9.53 20.15
N PRO A 147 24.35 9.16 20.73
CA PRO A 147 24.95 7.84 20.51
C PRO A 147 24.24 6.73 21.27
N HIS A 148 23.31 7.05 22.18
CA HIS A 148 22.70 6.12 23.10
C HIS A 148 21.45 5.46 22.51
N ASP A 149 21.30 4.16 22.76
CA ASP A 149 20.06 3.42 22.47
C ASP A 149 19.06 3.57 23.62
N LEU A 150 18.10 4.47 23.45
CA LEU A 150 17.04 4.73 24.42
C LEU A 150 15.80 3.85 24.23
N SER A 151 15.77 3.04 23.17
CA SER A 151 14.60 2.25 22.81
C SER A 151 14.50 0.90 23.54
N ARG A 152 15.50 0.52 24.34
CA ARG A 152 15.57 -0.78 25.01
C ARG A 152 14.41 -1.05 25.96
N ASP A 153 13.86 0.01 26.55
CA ASP A 153 12.72 -0.07 27.48
C ASP A 153 11.36 -0.19 26.78
N LEU A 154 11.33 -0.09 25.43
CA LEU A 154 10.11 -0.31 24.67
C LEU A 154 9.84 -1.82 24.50
N PRO A 155 8.58 -2.25 24.58
CA PRO A 155 8.22 -3.64 24.34
C PRO A 155 8.56 -4.05 22.90
N PRO A 156 8.99 -5.30 22.70
CA PRO A 156 9.26 -5.83 21.36
C PRO A 156 7.96 -5.87 20.52
N GLU A 157 8.12 -5.80 19.20
CA GLU A 157 7.03 -5.91 18.27
C GLU A 157 6.56 -7.36 18.17
N ALA A 158 5.24 -7.56 18.17
CA ALA A 158 4.63 -8.79 17.70
C ALA A 158 4.77 -8.89 16.18
N ALA A 159 4.96 -10.10 15.66
CA ALA A 159 4.93 -10.36 14.24
C ALA A 159 3.47 -10.57 13.77
N SER A 160 3.15 -10.14 12.55
CA SER A 160 1.91 -10.51 11.87
C SER A 160 1.91 -12.00 11.50
N GLU A 161 0.80 -12.50 10.98
CA GLU A 161 0.71 -13.88 10.46
C GLU A 161 1.77 -14.16 9.38
N ASP A 162 2.12 -13.14 8.58
CA ASP A 162 3.17 -13.18 7.55
C ASP A 162 4.59 -12.99 8.12
N GLY A 163 4.76 -12.95 9.42
CA GLY A 163 6.06 -12.74 10.08
C GLY A 163 6.58 -11.30 10.07
N LEU A 164 5.82 -10.33 9.56
CA LEU A 164 6.21 -8.94 9.46
C LEU A 164 6.03 -8.21 10.80
N LYS A 165 7.07 -7.51 11.26
CA LYS A 165 7.06 -6.74 12.51
C LYS A 165 6.68 -5.26 12.34
N ASN A 166 6.50 -4.80 11.09
CA ASN A 166 6.16 -3.42 10.75
C ASN A 166 4.72 -3.25 10.23
N SER A 167 3.88 -4.28 10.37
CA SER A 167 2.47 -4.22 10.00
C SER A 167 1.73 -3.15 10.80
N SER A 168 0.95 -2.31 10.13
CA SER A 168 0.11 -1.28 10.79
C SER A 168 -0.98 -1.89 11.68
N GLU A 169 -1.41 -3.10 11.38
CA GLU A 169 -2.38 -3.84 12.20
C GLU A 169 -1.79 -4.21 13.57
N MET A 170 -0.54 -4.66 13.59
CA MET A 170 0.15 -5.06 14.81
C MET A 170 0.73 -3.89 15.60
N LEU A 171 1.01 -2.77 14.94
CA LEU A 171 1.64 -1.60 15.54
C LEU A 171 0.63 -0.55 16.01
N GLN A 172 -0.44 -1.00 16.68
CA GLN A 172 -1.39 -0.11 17.34
C GLN A 172 -0.73 0.60 18.53
N MET A 173 -1.18 1.82 18.82
CA MET A 173 -0.70 2.60 19.95
C MET A 173 -1.65 2.48 21.14
N THR A 174 -1.22 1.85 22.23
CA THR A 174 -1.96 1.86 23.49
C THR A 174 -1.60 3.09 24.34
N VAL A 175 -2.45 3.43 25.32
CA VAL A 175 -2.19 4.55 26.24
C VAL A 175 -0.86 4.35 27.00
N THR A 176 -0.59 3.12 27.45
CA THR A 176 0.65 2.79 28.16
C THR A 176 1.86 2.97 27.25
N GLN A 177 1.79 2.51 26.01
CA GLN A 177 2.87 2.70 25.04
C GLN A 177 3.08 4.19 24.75
N LEU A 178 2.03 4.97 24.53
CA LEU A 178 2.15 6.42 24.33
C LEU A 178 2.89 7.10 25.50
N GLN A 179 2.58 6.70 26.72
CA GLN A 179 3.28 7.21 27.91
C GLN A 179 4.77 6.84 27.91
N GLN A 180 5.11 5.60 27.55
CA GLN A 180 6.49 5.14 27.44
C GLN A 180 7.27 5.92 26.38
N TYR A 181 6.71 6.06 25.16
CA TYR A 181 7.32 6.87 24.11
C TYR A 181 7.55 8.32 24.56
N ARG A 182 6.56 8.92 25.25
CA ARG A 182 6.67 10.27 25.78
C ARG A 182 7.76 10.41 26.86
N GLN A 183 7.92 9.42 27.72
CA GLN A 183 8.97 9.41 28.73
C GLN A 183 10.35 9.30 28.09
N LEU A 184 10.51 8.43 27.10
CA LEU A 184 11.77 8.28 26.37
C LEU A 184 12.12 9.55 25.57
N ALA A 185 11.14 10.20 24.94
CA ALA A 185 11.36 11.48 24.27
C ALA A 185 11.85 12.56 25.25
N ARG A 186 11.26 12.64 26.44
CA ARG A 186 11.73 13.57 27.49
C ARG A 186 13.16 13.27 27.94
N LYS A 187 13.49 11.99 28.10
CA LYS A 187 14.83 11.56 28.46
C LYS A 187 15.83 11.91 27.36
N ALA A 188 15.48 11.67 26.10
CA ALA A 188 16.29 12.02 24.94
C ALA A 188 16.55 13.53 24.86
N LEU A 189 15.51 14.34 24.99
CA LEU A 189 15.64 15.82 25.01
C LEU A 189 16.50 16.29 26.19
N ALA A 190 16.36 15.68 27.36
CA ALA A 190 17.19 16.05 28.51
C ALA A 190 18.68 15.72 28.30
N LEU A 191 19.00 14.66 27.55
CA LEU A 191 20.36 14.30 27.18
C LEU A 191 20.93 15.17 26.04
N ALA A 192 20.07 15.59 25.11
CA ALA A 192 20.45 16.44 23.99
C ALA A 192 20.56 17.93 24.38
N THR A 193 19.96 18.34 25.50
CA THR A 193 19.91 19.75 25.90
C THR A 193 20.93 20.04 26.98
N ILE A 194 21.82 20.98 26.73
CA ILE A 194 22.78 21.48 27.70
C ILE A 194 22.05 22.50 28.61
N ARG A 195 22.07 22.24 29.90
CA ARG A 195 21.57 23.19 30.91
C ARG A 195 22.73 23.80 31.64
N GLY A 196 22.85 25.13 31.62
CA GLY A 196 23.90 25.87 32.27
C GLY A 196 24.81 26.61 31.29
N GLU A 197 26.05 26.95 31.74
CA GLU A 197 27.01 27.60 30.88
C GLU A 197 27.40 26.74 29.68
N GLN A 198 27.63 27.41 28.56
CA GLN A 198 28.02 26.75 27.30
C GLN A 198 29.30 25.92 27.51
N PRO A 199 29.33 24.62 27.19
CA PRO A 199 30.54 23.83 27.37
C PRO A 199 31.65 24.37 26.50
N ARG A 200 32.88 24.37 27.01
CA ARG A 200 34.04 24.77 26.23
C ARG A 200 34.24 23.77 25.08
N PRO A 201 34.38 24.25 23.82
CA PRO A 201 34.64 23.34 22.71
C PRO A 201 35.96 22.61 22.99
N VAL A 202 35.93 21.29 22.95
CA VAL A 202 37.11 20.43 22.99
C VAL A 202 37.44 20.10 21.54
N TYR A 203 38.57 20.63 21.07
CA TYR A 203 39.08 20.36 19.73
C TYR A 203 40.03 19.14 19.76
#